data_2a86189c9c91f54d2a868cae2ea1d7a5
#
_entry.id   2a86189c9c91f54d2a868cae2ea1d7a5
#
_cell.length_a   1.000
_cell.length_b   1.000
_cell.length_c   1.000
_cell.angle_alpha   90.00
_cell.angle_beta   90.00
_cell.angle_gamma   90.00
#
_symmetry.space_group_name_H-M   'P 1'
#
loop_
_entity.id
_entity.type
_entity.pdbx_description
1 polymer ?
#
loop_
_entity_poly.entity_id
_entity_poly.type
_entity_poly.pdbx_seq_one_letter_code
_entity_poly.pdbx_strand_id
1 'polypeptide(L)'
;MGQRYTPSDCFETFPLIKELPVLDAIGKELHLARWNAMQKADVGVTNLYKKIHDKKQDEEFLQKLRQVFVSLDQHVSKAYGWEDLKLDHGFHEVSELPENDRVRFTISEGASREILQRLNNLNRERYQEEVDRGLHGTVKTKK
;
A
#
# COMPACT_ATOMS: atom_id res chain seq x y z
N MET A 1 -15.91 -12.39 -18.58
CA MET A 1 -16.59 -11.92 -17.36
C MET A 1 -15.60 -11.16 -16.50
N GLY A 2 -15.88 -9.90 -16.22
CA GLY A 2 -15.05 -9.11 -15.30
C GLY A 2 -15.13 -9.69 -13.88
N GLN A 3 -13.99 -9.73 -13.17
CA GLN A 3 -13.96 -10.07 -11.75
C GLN A 3 -14.78 -9.06 -10.97
N ARG A 4 -15.74 -9.54 -10.19
CA ARG A 4 -16.56 -8.69 -9.34
C ARG A 4 -15.81 -8.37 -8.05
N TYR A 5 -15.53 -7.11 -7.80
CA TYR A 5 -14.97 -6.68 -6.52
C TYR A 5 -16.02 -6.77 -5.42
N THR A 6 -15.77 -7.60 -4.40
CA THR A 6 -16.60 -7.71 -3.20
C THR A 6 -15.78 -7.20 -2.02
N PRO A 7 -16.10 -6.02 -1.46
CA PRO A 7 -15.28 -5.41 -0.40
C PRO A 7 -15.09 -6.30 0.83
N SER A 8 -16.12 -7.00 1.26
CA SER A 8 -16.07 -7.93 2.41
C SER A 8 -15.07 -9.06 2.16
N ASP A 9 -15.11 -9.70 1.00
CA ASP A 9 -14.22 -10.82 0.69
C ASP A 9 -12.76 -10.35 0.63
N CYS A 10 -12.50 -9.18 0.05
CA CYS A 10 -11.16 -8.59 0.02
C CYS A 10 -10.65 -8.21 1.41
N PHE A 11 -11.49 -7.64 2.27
CA PHE A 11 -11.12 -7.25 3.63
C PHE A 11 -10.86 -8.47 4.52
N GLU A 12 -11.74 -9.46 4.49
CA GLU A 12 -11.66 -10.66 5.32
C GLU A 12 -10.44 -11.54 4.98
N THR A 13 -10.00 -11.52 3.72
CA THR A 13 -8.85 -12.30 3.26
C THR A 13 -7.52 -11.53 3.31
N PHE A 14 -7.56 -10.23 3.62
CA PHE A 14 -6.34 -9.44 3.67
C PHE A 14 -5.60 -9.64 5.00
N PRO A 15 -4.31 -10.05 4.99
CA PRO A 15 -3.54 -10.30 6.19
C PRO A 15 -3.04 -8.98 6.82
N LEU A 16 -3.88 -8.34 7.63
CA LEU A 16 -3.57 -7.09 8.31
C LEU A 16 -2.40 -7.24 9.31
N ILE A 17 -1.70 -6.13 9.55
CA ILE A 17 -0.69 -6.02 10.60
C ILE A 17 -1.36 -6.16 11.97
N LYS A 18 -0.73 -6.91 12.88
CA LYS A 18 -1.27 -7.12 14.22
C LYS A 18 -1.13 -5.88 15.11
N GLU A 19 -0.09 -5.08 14.91
CA GLU A 19 0.25 -3.91 15.74
C GLU A 19 0.05 -2.59 14.98
N LEU A 20 -1.20 -2.24 14.70
CA LEU A 20 -1.57 -0.99 14.03
C LEU A 20 -1.07 0.30 14.74
N PRO A 21 -1.04 0.39 16.10
CA PRO A 21 -0.58 1.61 16.78
C PRO A 21 0.83 2.05 16.43
N VAL A 22 1.68 1.13 16.01
CA VAL A 22 3.07 1.42 15.57
C VAL A 22 3.09 2.38 14.36
N LEU A 23 2.03 2.42 13.57
CA LEU A 23 1.91 3.25 12.37
C LEU A 23 1.25 4.61 12.63
N ASP A 24 0.74 4.86 13.84
CA ASP A 24 -0.01 6.10 14.15
C ASP A 24 0.82 7.36 13.94
N ALA A 25 2.08 7.36 14.37
CA ALA A 25 2.96 8.52 14.27
C ALA A 25 3.22 8.89 12.81
N ILE A 26 3.59 7.92 11.97
CA ILE A 26 3.86 8.16 10.54
C ILE A 26 2.59 8.51 9.77
N GLY A 27 1.44 7.96 10.17
CA GLY A 27 0.14 8.30 9.60
C GLY A 27 -0.26 9.77 9.87
N LYS A 28 0.01 10.26 11.08
CA LYS A 28 -0.18 11.68 11.44
C LYS A 28 0.77 12.59 10.66
N GLU A 29 2.03 12.19 10.54
CA GLU A 29 3.02 12.92 9.75
C GLU A 29 2.58 13.05 8.29
N LEU A 30 2.13 11.96 7.67
CA LEU A 30 1.59 11.98 6.31
C LEU A 30 0.39 12.92 6.19
N HIS A 31 -0.54 12.87 7.14
CA HIS A 31 -1.72 13.74 7.13
C HIS A 31 -1.31 15.22 7.14
N LEU A 32 -0.41 15.60 8.05
CA LEU A 32 0.08 16.98 8.17
C LEU A 32 0.89 17.43 6.94
N ALA A 33 1.80 16.57 6.46
CA ALA A 33 2.60 16.86 5.28
C ALA A 33 1.73 17.08 4.03
N ARG A 34 0.72 16.23 3.83
CA ARG A 34 -0.26 16.37 2.75
C ARG A 34 -1.07 17.65 2.86
N TRP A 35 -1.58 17.97 4.04
CA TRP A 35 -2.32 19.20 4.28
C TRP A 35 -1.47 20.44 3.97
N ASN A 36 -0.25 20.50 4.50
CA ASN A 36 0.68 21.59 4.25
C ASN A 36 1.04 21.73 2.76
N ALA A 37 1.22 20.64 2.05
CA ALA A 37 1.49 20.65 0.63
C ALA A 37 0.31 21.17 -0.19
N MET A 38 -0.92 20.81 0.17
CA MET A 38 -2.14 21.35 -0.45
C MET A 38 -2.25 22.86 -0.28
N GLN A 39 -1.98 23.37 0.93
CA GLN A 39 -1.99 24.80 1.22
C GLN A 39 -0.91 25.57 0.43
N LYS A 40 0.31 25.03 0.38
CA LYS A 40 1.43 25.64 -0.36
C LYS A 40 1.20 25.68 -1.87
N ALA A 41 0.61 24.64 -2.41
CA ALA A 41 0.34 24.52 -3.84
C ALA A 41 -0.99 25.17 -4.26
N ASP A 42 -1.81 25.59 -3.29
CA ASP A 42 -3.18 26.09 -3.51
C ASP A 42 -4.01 25.14 -4.40
N VAL A 43 -4.00 23.85 -4.06
CA VAL A 43 -4.70 22.79 -4.83
C VAL A 43 -5.45 21.84 -3.92
N GLY A 44 -6.48 21.21 -4.46
CA GLY A 44 -7.15 20.08 -3.82
C GLY A 44 -6.34 18.79 -3.91
N VAL A 45 -6.76 17.77 -3.17
CA VAL A 45 -6.07 16.48 -3.04
C VAL A 45 -5.78 15.80 -4.39
N THR A 46 -6.72 15.81 -5.31
CA THR A 46 -6.57 15.18 -6.64
C THR A 46 -5.42 15.81 -7.43
N ASN A 47 -5.35 17.15 -7.45
CA ASN A 47 -4.30 17.87 -8.16
C ASN A 47 -2.96 17.77 -7.45
N LEU A 48 -2.93 17.69 -6.12
CA LEU A 48 -1.72 17.41 -5.37
C LEU A 48 -1.12 16.06 -5.77
N TYR A 49 -1.94 15.00 -5.84
CA TYR A 49 -1.46 13.66 -6.25
C TYR A 49 -0.97 13.64 -7.70
N LYS A 50 -1.60 14.38 -8.62
CA LYS A 50 -1.05 14.56 -9.98
C LYS A 50 0.35 15.18 -9.94
N LYS A 51 0.57 16.20 -9.12
CA LYS A 51 1.89 16.81 -8.93
C LYS A 51 2.92 15.86 -8.32
N ILE A 52 2.54 15.04 -7.34
CA ILE A 52 3.42 14.04 -6.72
C ILE A 52 3.95 13.06 -7.76
N HIS A 53 3.11 12.64 -8.70
CA HIS A 53 3.45 11.67 -9.73
C HIS A 53 4.08 12.28 -10.99
N ASP A 54 4.17 13.59 -11.07
CA ASP A 54 4.84 14.28 -12.19
C ASP A 54 6.32 14.50 -11.87
N LYS A 55 7.19 13.81 -12.62
CA LYS A 55 8.64 13.92 -12.48
C LYS A 55 9.17 15.34 -12.70
N LYS A 56 8.45 16.18 -13.45
CA LYS A 56 8.84 17.56 -13.74
C LYS A 56 8.57 18.51 -12.56
N GLN A 57 7.76 18.09 -11.61
CA GLN A 57 7.42 18.85 -10.42
C GLN A 57 8.42 18.49 -9.30
N ASP A 58 9.37 19.39 -9.02
CA ASP A 58 10.47 19.14 -8.08
C ASP A 58 10.53 20.13 -6.91
N GLU A 59 9.44 20.88 -6.68
CA GLU A 59 9.34 21.80 -5.55
C GLU A 59 9.66 21.11 -4.23
N GLU A 60 10.37 21.77 -3.36
CA GLU A 60 10.86 21.23 -2.09
C GLU A 60 9.77 20.55 -1.25
N PHE A 61 8.57 21.14 -1.21
CA PHE A 61 7.47 20.56 -0.45
C PHE A 61 6.94 19.26 -1.05
N LEU A 62 7.02 19.08 -2.39
CA LEU A 62 6.68 17.81 -3.06
C LEU A 62 7.75 16.75 -2.81
N GLN A 63 9.01 17.14 -2.82
CA GLN A 63 10.11 16.23 -2.48
C GLN A 63 9.98 15.75 -1.02
N LYS A 64 9.69 16.64 -0.08
CA LYS A 64 9.40 16.27 1.31
C LYS A 64 8.22 15.34 1.44
N LEU A 65 7.13 15.59 0.71
CA LEU A 65 5.97 14.71 0.73
C LEU A 65 6.29 13.32 0.16
N ARG A 66 7.07 13.23 -0.93
CA ARG A 66 7.56 11.95 -1.47
C ARG A 66 8.40 11.19 -0.44
N GLN A 67 9.25 11.88 0.32
CA GLN A 67 10.02 11.25 1.40
C GLN A 67 9.13 10.70 2.52
N VAL A 68 8.05 11.38 2.86
CA VAL A 68 7.07 10.87 3.83
C VAL A 68 6.40 9.59 3.32
N PHE A 69 6.07 9.50 2.03
CA PHE A 69 5.56 8.25 1.43
C PHE A 69 6.59 7.13 1.51
N VAL A 70 7.85 7.40 1.18
CA VAL A 70 8.94 6.42 1.31
C VAL A 70 9.04 5.92 2.76
N SER A 71 9.05 6.84 3.72
CA SER A 71 9.10 6.51 5.15
C SER A 71 7.90 5.68 5.59
N LEU A 72 6.70 6.04 5.14
CA LEU A 72 5.48 5.27 5.44
C LEU A 72 5.60 3.82 4.95
N ASP A 73 5.98 3.62 3.69
CA ASP A 73 6.11 2.29 3.11
C ASP A 73 7.17 1.45 3.82
N GLN A 74 8.28 2.06 4.23
CA GLN A 74 9.32 1.40 5.04
C GLN A 74 8.80 0.98 6.42
N HIS A 75 8.03 1.84 7.10
CA HIS A 75 7.43 1.50 8.39
C HIS A 75 6.40 0.37 8.26
N VAL A 76 5.58 0.38 7.20
CA VAL A 76 4.64 -0.71 6.92
C VAL A 76 5.37 -2.01 6.63
N SER A 77 6.41 -1.99 5.79
CA SER A 77 7.23 -3.16 5.49
C SER A 77 7.87 -3.75 6.76
N LYS A 78 8.43 -2.89 7.60
CA LYS A 78 8.98 -3.28 8.91
C LYS A 78 7.93 -3.88 9.85
N ALA A 79 6.72 -3.31 9.88
CA ALA A 79 5.62 -3.83 10.70
C ALA A 79 5.15 -5.23 10.27
N TYR A 80 5.37 -5.61 9.00
CA TYR A 80 5.21 -6.99 8.52
C TYR A 80 6.43 -7.89 8.81
N GLY A 81 7.54 -7.34 9.33
CA GLY A 81 8.78 -8.07 9.52
C GLY A 81 9.59 -8.26 8.22
N TRP A 82 9.34 -7.44 7.19
CA TRP A 82 9.99 -7.53 5.88
C TRP A 82 11.10 -6.48 5.70
N GLU A 83 12.02 -6.40 6.66
CA GLU A 83 13.13 -5.44 6.64
C GLU A 83 14.14 -5.72 5.51
N ASP A 84 14.17 -6.95 5.01
CA ASP A 84 15.00 -7.39 3.89
C ASP A 84 14.49 -6.93 2.52
N LEU A 85 13.23 -6.48 2.45
CA LEU A 85 12.58 -6.09 1.21
C LEU A 85 13.07 -4.72 0.73
N LYS A 86 13.69 -4.69 -0.45
CA LYS A 86 14.07 -3.45 -1.14
C LYS A 86 12.89 -2.89 -1.90
N LEU A 87 12.39 -1.73 -1.49
CA LEU A 87 11.20 -1.11 -2.08
C LEU A 87 11.52 -0.33 -3.36
N ASP A 88 12.74 0.19 -3.50
CA ASP A 88 13.25 0.90 -4.68
C ASP A 88 12.28 1.98 -5.19
N HIS A 89 11.93 2.93 -4.30
CA HIS A 89 11.05 4.04 -4.65
C HIS A 89 11.64 4.92 -5.75
N GLY A 90 10.79 5.32 -6.68
CA GLY A 90 11.15 6.18 -7.78
C GLY A 90 9.96 6.44 -8.70
N PHE A 91 10.26 7.07 -9.84
CA PHE A 91 9.26 7.20 -10.90
C PHE A 91 9.30 5.96 -11.77
N HIS A 92 8.31 5.11 -11.63
CA HIS A 92 8.17 3.85 -12.37
C HIS A 92 6.95 3.89 -13.29
N GLU A 93 7.02 3.13 -14.38
CA GLU A 93 5.87 2.89 -15.24
C GLU A 93 5.01 1.76 -14.66
N VAL A 94 3.71 2.01 -14.55
CA VAL A 94 2.71 1.04 -14.12
C VAL A 94 1.85 0.70 -15.34
N SER A 95 2.12 -0.45 -15.95
CA SER A 95 1.56 -0.85 -17.26
C SER A 95 0.04 -0.99 -17.26
N GLU A 96 -0.56 -1.29 -16.12
CA GLU A 96 -2.00 -1.47 -15.92
C GLU A 96 -2.78 -0.15 -15.96
N LEU A 97 -2.09 0.98 -15.85
CA LEU A 97 -2.71 2.30 -15.88
C LEU A 97 -2.82 2.86 -17.31
N PRO A 98 -3.78 3.78 -17.55
CA PRO A 98 -3.87 4.51 -18.82
C PRO A 98 -2.55 5.21 -19.16
N GLU A 99 -2.22 5.34 -20.44
CA GLU A 99 -0.93 5.87 -20.91
C GLU A 99 -0.52 7.21 -20.28
N ASN A 100 -1.49 8.12 -20.09
CA ASN A 100 -1.24 9.43 -19.48
C ASN A 100 -0.98 9.38 -17.97
N ASP A 101 -1.26 8.25 -17.32
CA ASP A 101 -1.16 8.06 -15.88
C ASP A 101 -0.15 6.97 -15.49
N ARG A 102 0.59 6.41 -16.43
CA ARG A 102 1.49 5.26 -16.19
C ARG A 102 2.66 5.59 -15.31
N VAL A 103 3.25 6.78 -15.44
CA VAL A 103 4.39 7.16 -14.60
C VAL A 103 3.90 7.55 -13.22
N ARG A 104 4.39 6.82 -12.20
CA ARG A 104 4.03 7.03 -10.80
C ARG A 104 5.29 7.10 -9.93
N PHE A 105 5.28 7.99 -8.95
CA PHE A 105 6.23 7.91 -7.86
C PHE A 105 5.74 6.82 -6.90
N THR A 106 6.40 5.69 -6.91
CA THR A 106 6.00 4.48 -6.18
C THR A 106 7.16 3.50 -6.02
N ILE A 107 6.91 2.35 -5.40
CA ILE A 107 7.84 1.23 -5.32
C ILE A 107 8.06 0.59 -6.70
N SER A 108 9.18 -0.13 -6.87
CA SER A 108 9.45 -0.84 -8.13
C SER A 108 8.43 -1.97 -8.39
N GLU A 109 8.29 -2.36 -9.65
CA GLU A 109 7.45 -3.50 -10.03
C GLU A 109 7.92 -4.81 -9.37
N GLY A 110 9.23 -5.01 -9.26
CA GLY A 110 9.81 -6.16 -8.56
C GLY A 110 9.42 -6.19 -7.08
N ALA A 111 9.48 -5.04 -6.39
CA ALA A 111 9.03 -4.92 -5.01
C ALA A 111 7.53 -5.20 -4.88
N SER A 112 6.72 -4.68 -5.78
CA SER A 112 5.28 -4.90 -5.79
C SER A 112 4.92 -6.39 -5.94
N ARG A 113 5.58 -7.10 -6.86
CA ARG A 113 5.40 -8.55 -7.03
C ARG A 113 5.81 -9.35 -5.79
N GLU A 114 6.94 -9.00 -5.20
CA GLU A 114 7.43 -9.63 -3.97
C GLU A 114 6.44 -9.42 -2.81
N ILE A 115 5.91 -8.21 -2.64
CA ILE A 115 4.90 -7.91 -1.62
C ILE A 115 3.65 -8.77 -1.83
N LEU A 116 3.13 -8.85 -3.06
CA LEU A 116 1.96 -9.67 -3.36
C LEU A 116 2.18 -11.14 -3.04
N GLN A 117 3.36 -11.68 -3.36
CA GLN A 117 3.72 -13.05 -3.03
C GLN A 117 3.79 -13.28 -1.51
N ARG A 118 4.41 -12.37 -0.77
CA ARG A 118 4.51 -12.45 0.69
C ARG A 118 3.14 -12.33 1.37
N LEU A 119 2.28 -11.43 0.89
CA LEU A 119 0.90 -11.31 1.38
C LEU A 119 0.09 -12.57 1.13
N ASN A 120 0.21 -13.18 -0.05
CA ASN A 120 -0.46 -14.46 -0.35
C ASN A 120 0.01 -15.58 0.58
N ASN A 121 1.31 -15.69 0.81
CA ASN A 121 1.86 -16.70 1.72
C ASN A 121 1.37 -16.47 3.14
N LEU A 122 1.45 -15.24 3.64
CA LEU A 122 0.97 -14.87 4.98
C LEU A 122 -0.52 -15.15 5.15
N ASN A 123 -1.33 -14.89 4.13
CA ASN A 123 -2.76 -15.19 4.15
C ASN A 123 -3.02 -16.70 4.26
N ARG A 124 -2.27 -17.53 3.53
CA ARG A 124 -2.37 -18.99 3.60
C ARG A 124 -1.95 -19.52 4.97
N GLU A 125 -0.87 -19.00 5.54
CA GLU A 125 -0.39 -19.37 6.87
C GLU A 125 -1.45 -19.07 7.93
N ARG A 126 -2.01 -17.86 7.93
CA ARG A 126 -3.08 -17.45 8.85
C ARG A 126 -4.34 -18.29 8.69
N TYR A 127 -4.74 -18.57 7.46
CA TYR A 127 -5.87 -19.46 7.19
C TYR A 127 -5.64 -20.85 7.76
N GLN A 128 -4.44 -21.43 7.58
CA GLN A 128 -4.11 -22.73 8.13
C GLN A 128 -4.13 -22.72 9.66
N GLU A 129 -3.59 -21.67 10.30
CA GLU A 129 -3.68 -21.51 11.75
C GLU A 129 -5.15 -21.47 12.24
N GLU A 130 -6.03 -20.81 11.52
CA GLU A 130 -7.45 -20.74 11.86
C GLU A 130 -8.14 -22.10 11.71
N VAL A 131 -7.81 -22.85 10.65
CA VAL A 131 -8.29 -24.23 10.45
C VAL A 131 -7.83 -25.14 11.61
N ASP A 132 -6.56 -25.08 11.97
CA ASP A 132 -5.98 -25.88 13.03
C ASP A 132 -6.60 -25.57 14.42
N ARG A 133 -7.05 -24.33 14.62
CA ARG A 133 -7.81 -23.88 15.80
C ARG A 133 -9.30 -24.22 15.74
N GLY A 134 -9.79 -24.80 14.65
CA GLY A 134 -11.21 -25.16 14.47
C GLY A 134 -12.15 -23.96 14.29
N LEU A 135 -11.63 -22.81 13.89
CA LEU A 135 -12.42 -21.58 13.69
C LEU A 135 -13.26 -21.63 12.41
N HIS A 136 -12.88 -22.46 11.43
CA HIS A 136 -13.68 -22.74 10.26
C HIS A 136 -14.57 -23.96 10.54
N GLY A 137 -15.89 -23.74 10.63
CA GLY A 137 -16.86 -24.82 10.80
C GLY A 137 -16.73 -25.86 9.69
N THR A 138 -16.86 -27.13 10.03
CA THR A 138 -16.91 -28.24 9.08
C THR A 138 -17.91 -27.94 7.97
N VAL A 139 -17.45 -27.87 6.74
CA VAL A 139 -18.33 -27.81 5.57
C VAL A 139 -19.24 -29.03 5.64
N LYS A 140 -20.49 -28.86 5.98
CA LYS A 140 -21.48 -29.94 5.87
C LYS A 140 -21.59 -30.28 4.41
N THR A 141 -20.93 -31.35 4.00
CA THR A 141 -21.18 -32.01 2.72
C THR A 141 -22.64 -32.38 2.69
N LYS A 142 -23.45 -31.63 1.96
CA LYS A 142 -24.81 -32.07 1.60
C LYS A 142 -24.68 -33.34 0.78
N LYS A 143 -25.13 -34.46 1.35
CA LYS A 143 -25.43 -35.65 0.59
C LYS A 143 -26.61 -35.41 -0.34
#